data_12b62afbddfcbe12b564218ab7b0cde9
#
_entry.id   12b62afbddfcbe12b564218ab7b0cde9
#
_cell.length_a   1.000
_cell.length_b   1.000
_cell.length_c   1.000
_cell.angle_alpha   90.00
_cell.angle_beta   90.00
_cell.angle_gamma   90.00
#
_symmetry.space_group_name_H-M   'P 1'
#
loop_
_entity.id
_entity.type
_entity.pdbx_description
1 polymer ?
#
loop_
_entity_poly.entity_id
_entity_poly.type
_entity_poly.pdbx_seq_one_letter_code
_entity_poly.pdbx_strand_id
1 'polypeptide(L)' 'MIPKFRAFSKDTNQILDVEIIFFKLRTVKLTNDNFYQFEDIILMQSTGIHD' A
#
# COMPACT_ATOMS: atom_id res chain seq x y z
N MET A 1 -2.45 10.27 15.58
CA MET A 1 -2.65 8.97 14.94
C MET A 1 -2.25 9.02 13.48
N ILE A 2 -1.48 8.08 13.04
CA ILE A 2 -0.97 8.06 11.68
C ILE A 2 -1.91 7.26 10.80
N PRO A 3 -2.42 7.85 9.73
CA PRO A 3 -3.26 7.09 8.82
C PRO A 3 -2.47 5.98 8.17
N LYS A 4 -3.10 4.86 8.02
CA LYS A 4 -2.47 3.71 7.40
C LYS A 4 -3.06 3.51 6.02
N PHE A 5 -2.20 3.12 5.11
CA PHE A 5 -2.62 2.74 3.77
C PHE A 5 -2.41 1.25 3.60
N ARG A 6 -3.28 0.67 2.83
CA ARG A 6 -3.14 -0.71 2.41
C ARG A 6 -3.04 -0.77 0.92
N ALA A 7 -2.42 -1.81 0.44
CA ALA A 7 -2.28 -2.01 -0.99
C ALA A 7 -2.72 -3.42 -1.33
N PHE A 8 -3.53 -3.50 -2.37
CA PHE A 8 -3.89 -4.79 -2.94
C PHE A 8 -2.89 -5.12 -4.03
N SER A 9 -2.16 -6.20 -3.85
CA SER A 9 -1.18 -6.63 -4.83
C SER A 9 -1.88 -7.45 -5.89
N LYS A 10 -1.86 -6.97 -7.12
CA LYS A 10 -2.47 -7.70 -8.22
C LYS A 10 -1.69 -8.97 -8.52
N ASP A 11 -0.42 -8.97 -8.20
CA ASP A 11 0.46 -10.07 -8.50
C ASP A 11 0.19 -11.26 -7.59
N THR A 12 0.06 -11.00 -6.29
CA THR A 12 -0.13 -12.07 -5.32
C THR A 12 -1.56 -12.18 -4.85
N ASN A 13 -2.43 -11.26 -5.26
CA ASN A 13 -3.82 -11.26 -4.83
C ASN A 13 -3.97 -11.11 -3.33
N GLN A 14 -3.10 -10.34 -2.73
CA GLN A 14 -3.10 -10.15 -1.28
C GLN A 14 -3.21 -8.67 -0.93
N ILE A 15 -3.80 -8.41 0.21
CA ILE A 15 -3.87 -7.06 0.76
C ILE A 15 -2.83 -6.96 1.85
N LEU A 16 -1.93 -5.99 1.71
CA LEU A 16 -0.84 -5.80 2.67
C LEU A 16 -0.80 -4.35 3.10
N ASP A 17 -0.30 -4.14 4.32
CA ASP A 17 -0.11 -2.79 4.80
C ASP A 17 1.05 -2.14 4.06
N VAL A 18 0.89 -0.85 3.79
CA VAL A 18 1.94 -0.06 3.16
C VAL A 18 2.85 0.48 4.24
N GLU A 19 4.13 0.22 4.10
CA GLU A 19 5.11 0.71 5.05
C GLU A 19 5.61 2.08 4.67
N ILE A 20 6.00 2.25 3.41
CA ILE A 20 6.53 3.51 2.93
C ILE A 20 5.97 3.78 1.54
N ILE A 21 5.64 5.03 1.28
CA ILE A 21 5.20 5.45 -0.05
C ILE A 21 6.24 6.41 -0.61
N PHE A 22 6.73 6.10 -1.79
CA PHE A 22 7.66 6.96 -2.50
C PHE A 22 6.93 7.59 -3.67
N PHE A 23 6.41 8.79 -3.45
CA PHE A 23 5.59 9.44 -4.46
C PHE A 23 6.36 9.77 -5.73
N LYS A 24 7.59 10.20 -5.56
CA LYS A 24 8.39 10.57 -6.75
C LYS A 24 8.71 9.38 -7.61
N LEU A 25 8.88 8.22 -7.00
CA LEU A 25 9.22 7.01 -7.73
C LEU A 25 7.99 6.22 -8.11
N ARG A 26 6.82 6.66 -7.64
CA ARG A 26 5.57 5.96 -7.82
C ARG A 26 5.70 4.51 -7.39
N THR A 27 6.28 4.33 -6.23
CA THR A 27 6.59 3.03 -5.69
C THR A 27 6.18 2.99 -4.23
N VAL A 28 5.80 1.82 -3.76
CA VAL A 28 5.51 1.63 -2.34
C VAL A 28 6.32 0.44 -1.84
N LYS A 29 6.64 0.49 -0.57
CA LYS A 29 7.23 -0.65 0.11
C LYS A 29 6.18 -1.22 1.04
N LEU A 30 5.89 -2.49 0.88
CA LEU A 30 4.91 -3.17 1.71
C LEU A 30 5.61 -3.87 2.86
N THR A 31 4.82 -4.35 3.80
CA THR A 31 5.36 -4.96 5.01
C THR A 31 6.08 -6.28 4.76
N ASN A 32 5.93 -6.82 3.56
CA ASN A 32 6.67 -8.04 3.19
C ASN A 32 8.04 -7.74 2.61
N ASP A 33 8.51 -6.49 2.76
CA ASP A 33 9.84 -6.04 2.30
C ASP A 33 9.99 -6.03 0.80
N ASN A 34 8.88 -6.04 0.08
CA ASN A 34 8.92 -5.94 -1.38
C ASN A 34 8.47 -4.56 -1.82
N PHE A 35 9.01 -4.13 -2.95
CA PHE A 35 8.63 -2.85 -3.56
C PHE A 35 7.71 -3.12 -4.73
N TYR A 36 6.70 -2.27 -4.87
CA TYR A 36 5.73 -2.40 -5.95
C TYR A 36 5.49 -1.03 -6.55
N GLN A 37 5.29 -0.99 -7.84
CA GLN A 37 4.93 0.25 -8.50
C GLN A 37 3.44 0.53 -8.30
N PHE A 38 3.08 1.81 -8.38
CA PHE A 38 1.68 2.19 -8.19
C PHE A 38 0.76 1.46 -9.16
N GLU A 39 1.25 1.21 -10.38
CA GLU A 39 0.41 0.56 -11.38
C GLU A 39 0.22 -0.93 -11.11
N ASP A 40 1.04 -1.50 -10.24
CA ASP A 40 0.96 -2.93 -9.94
C ASP A 40 0.09 -3.22 -8.73
N ILE A 41 -0.37 -2.19 -8.06
CA ILE A 41 -1.17 -2.34 -6.85
C ILE A 41 -2.36 -1.38 -6.91
N ILE A 42 -3.30 -1.63 -6.02
CA ILE A 42 -4.40 -0.71 -5.80
C ILE A 42 -4.26 -0.19 -4.38
N LEU A 43 -3.98 1.11 -4.29
CA LEU A 43 -3.84 1.73 -2.98
C LEU A 43 -5.21 1.95 -2.36
N MET A 44 -5.34 1.56 -1.12
CA MET A 44 -6.57 1.76 -0.37
C MET A 44 -6.24 2.47 0.92
N GLN A 45 -7.01 3.46 1.24
CA GLN A 45 -6.85 4.13 2.50
C GLN A 45 -7.62 3.38 3.57
N SER A 46 -6.92 3.00 4.62
CA SER A 46 -7.55 2.33 5.75
C SER A 46 -8.16 3.39 6.63
N THR A 47 -9.35 3.78 6.35
CA THR A 47 -9.96 4.85 7.11
C THR A 47 -10.55 4.36 8.39
N GLY A 48 -10.82 3.23 8.48
CA GLY A 48 -11.49 2.80 9.66
C GLY A 48 -12.58 3.76 10.03
N ILE A 49 -13.11 4.25 9.71
CA ILE A 49 -13.84 5.27 10.09
C ILE A 49 -14.84 5.13 10.82
N HIS A 50 -14.67 5.00 10.89
CA HIS A 50 -15.08 5.11 11.30
C HIS A 50 -15.32 5.05 11.63
N ASP A 51 -15.39 5.28 11.81
CA ASP A 51 -15.48 5.30 12.01
C ASP A 51 -15.65 5.31 12.28
#